data_27154d95e26cb7297f2ad798a131dac1
#
_entry.id   27154d95e26cb7297f2ad798a131dac1
#
_cell.length_a   1.000
_cell.length_b   1.000
_cell.length_c   1.000
_cell.angle_alpha   90.00
_cell.angle_beta   90.00
_cell.angle_gamma   90.00
#
_symmetry.space_group_name_H-M   'P 1'
#
loop_
_entity.id
_entity.type
_entity.pdbx_description
1 polymer ?
#
loop_
_entity_poly.entity_id
_entity_poly.type
_entity_poly.pdbx_seq_one_letter_code
_entity_poly.pdbx_strand_id
1 'polypeptide(L)'
;MKAMIFAAGLGTRLNNETSGKPKALVDVGGKTLLERAIEKLKSEGVSEIVINVHHFSNLVISFLRKNDFGIKIHISDETEKLLDTGGGLKKAEVYFKGNEPILIYNADIISNLDLNLLLKNHLKTKALVTLAVRNRETQRYFKFDQNKQLVGWINKKTGESKISRPENFENSIEMAYSGIHIIQPEIFLLMPETDRFSITDFYLELAKTQSIKGYFDNSELWMDVGKPEQLEEARSLFS
;
A
#
# COMPACT_ATOMS: atom_id res chain seq x y z
N MET A 1 8.50 5.26 13.62
CA MET A 1 8.36 4.88 12.20
C MET A 1 7.42 5.87 11.52
N LYS A 2 7.74 6.35 10.33
CA LYS A 2 6.86 7.16 9.48
C LYS A 2 6.04 6.28 8.55
N ALA A 3 4.94 6.81 8.01
CA ALA A 3 4.13 6.09 7.04
C ALA A 3 3.76 6.94 5.82
N MET A 4 3.45 6.28 4.70
CA MET A 4 2.79 6.88 3.56
C MET A 4 1.45 6.22 3.32
N ILE A 5 0.41 7.01 3.13
CA ILE A 5 -0.90 6.53 2.67
C ILE A 5 -1.02 6.82 1.18
N PHE A 6 -1.24 5.79 0.36
CA PHE A 6 -1.60 5.94 -1.04
C PHE A 6 -3.07 6.31 -1.18
N ALA A 7 -3.37 7.57 -1.48
CA ALA A 7 -4.71 8.11 -1.65
C ALA A 7 -4.98 8.74 -3.03
N ALA A 8 -4.00 8.70 -3.95
CA ALA A 8 -4.08 9.29 -5.29
C ALA A 8 -4.91 8.47 -6.31
N GLY A 9 -5.49 7.33 -5.91
CA GLY A 9 -6.23 6.43 -6.79
C GLY A 9 -7.52 7.05 -7.35
N LEU A 10 -7.82 6.76 -8.63
CA LEU A 10 -9.00 7.32 -9.34
C LEU A 10 -10.35 6.81 -8.82
N GLY A 11 -10.39 5.67 -8.13
CA GLY A 11 -11.60 5.13 -7.52
C GLY A 11 -12.71 4.68 -8.48
N THR A 12 -12.42 4.50 -9.77
CA THR A 12 -13.39 4.30 -10.85
C THR A 12 -14.33 3.09 -10.68
N ARG A 13 -13.97 2.11 -9.87
CA ARG A 13 -14.75 0.89 -9.65
C ARG A 13 -15.92 1.06 -8.67
N LEU A 14 -15.94 2.12 -7.88
CA LEU A 14 -17.03 2.43 -6.93
C LEU A 14 -18.18 3.24 -7.54
N ASN A 15 -18.10 3.55 -8.85
CA ASN A 15 -19.16 4.18 -9.63
C ASN A 15 -19.82 5.39 -8.90
N ASN A 16 -21.11 5.24 -8.52
CA ASN A 16 -21.90 6.31 -7.90
C ASN A 16 -21.35 6.82 -6.57
N GLU A 17 -20.68 5.95 -5.79
CA GLU A 17 -20.11 6.33 -4.47
C GLU A 17 -18.93 7.29 -4.59
N THR A 18 -18.25 7.30 -5.74
CA THR A 18 -17.15 8.23 -6.06
C THR A 18 -17.55 9.32 -7.04
N SER A 19 -18.86 9.46 -7.33
CA SER A 19 -19.38 10.57 -8.14
C SER A 19 -19.16 11.87 -7.39
N GLY A 20 -18.21 12.70 -7.89
CA GLY A 20 -17.90 14.01 -7.29
C GLY A 20 -17.04 13.98 -6.02
N LYS A 21 -16.52 12.82 -5.57
CA LYS A 21 -15.61 12.72 -4.43
C LYS A 21 -14.52 11.64 -4.62
N PRO A 22 -13.34 11.82 -4.02
CA PRO A 22 -12.29 10.81 -4.10
C PRO A 22 -12.65 9.55 -3.28
N LYS A 23 -12.20 8.37 -3.72
CA LYS A 23 -12.41 7.11 -3.01
C LYS A 23 -11.97 7.18 -1.54
N ALA A 24 -10.86 7.85 -1.25
CA ALA A 24 -10.34 8.01 0.10
C ALA A 24 -11.33 8.70 1.07
N LEU A 25 -12.27 9.50 0.55
CA LEU A 25 -13.31 10.18 1.34
C LEU A 25 -14.68 9.48 1.30
N VAL A 26 -14.76 8.24 0.83
CA VAL A 26 -15.97 7.43 0.96
C VAL A 26 -16.20 7.09 2.43
N ASP A 27 -17.44 7.30 2.88
CA ASP A 27 -17.86 6.99 4.25
C ASP A 27 -18.07 5.49 4.46
N VAL A 28 -17.57 5.00 5.58
CA VAL A 28 -17.76 3.64 6.08
C VAL A 28 -18.08 3.73 7.57
N GLY A 29 -19.36 3.64 7.94
CA GLY A 29 -19.79 3.67 9.33
C GLY A 29 -19.40 4.97 10.05
N GLY A 30 -19.70 6.14 9.46
CA GLY A 30 -19.48 7.46 10.04
C GLY A 30 -18.06 8.00 9.97
N LYS A 31 -17.10 7.26 9.38
CA LYS A 31 -15.73 7.72 9.13
C LYS A 31 -15.32 7.45 7.69
N THR A 32 -14.51 8.35 7.13
CA THR A 32 -13.97 8.11 5.79
C THR A 32 -12.91 7.01 5.80
N LEU A 33 -12.69 6.36 4.64
CA LEU A 33 -11.60 5.38 4.49
C LEU A 33 -10.24 5.97 4.89
N LEU A 34 -9.98 7.23 4.50
CA LEU A 34 -8.74 7.93 4.84
C LEU A 34 -8.60 8.15 6.34
N GLU A 35 -9.67 8.56 7.01
CA GLU A 35 -9.71 8.75 8.46
C GLU A 35 -9.42 7.43 9.19
N ARG A 36 -10.05 6.33 8.77
CA ARG A 36 -9.78 4.99 9.33
C ARG A 36 -8.32 4.57 9.15
N ALA A 37 -7.74 4.83 7.97
CA ALA A 37 -6.32 4.55 7.72
C ALA A 37 -5.41 5.40 8.63
N ILE A 38 -5.68 6.70 8.78
CA ILE A 38 -4.91 7.58 9.67
C ILE A 38 -5.00 7.10 11.13
N GLU A 39 -6.21 6.80 11.63
CA GLU A 39 -6.42 6.31 12.99
C GLU A 39 -5.72 4.97 13.25
N LYS A 40 -5.79 4.04 12.30
CA LYS A 40 -5.08 2.76 12.37
C LYS A 40 -3.57 2.99 12.50
N LEU A 41 -2.98 3.81 11.64
CA LEU A 41 -1.55 4.10 11.68
C LEU A 41 -1.14 4.79 12.99
N LYS A 42 -1.93 5.75 13.45
CA LYS A 42 -1.71 6.45 14.72
C LYS A 42 -1.77 5.49 15.92
N SER A 43 -2.75 4.59 15.97
CA SER A 43 -2.89 3.61 17.07
C SER A 43 -1.74 2.61 17.13
N GLU A 44 -1.05 2.38 16.02
CA GLU A 44 0.14 1.51 15.92
C GLU A 44 1.47 2.27 16.16
N GLY A 45 1.41 3.53 16.60
CA GLY A 45 2.60 4.31 16.98
C GLY A 45 3.36 4.95 15.81
N VAL A 46 2.72 5.13 14.64
CA VAL A 46 3.28 5.94 13.57
C VAL A 46 3.41 7.39 14.03
N SER A 47 4.55 8.02 13.78
CA SER A 47 4.89 9.37 14.25
C SER A 47 4.52 10.48 13.27
N GLU A 48 4.60 10.24 11.98
CA GLU A 48 4.25 11.18 10.91
C GLU A 48 3.67 10.41 9.72
N ILE A 49 2.73 11.00 9.01
CA ILE A 49 2.10 10.40 7.81
C ILE A 49 2.29 11.33 6.62
N VAL A 50 2.70 10.76 5.48
CA VAL A 50 2.66 11.42 4.17
C VAL A 50 1.46 10.87 3.40
N ILE A 51 0.64 11.74 2.81
CA ILE A 51 -0.52 11.35 2.02
C ILE A 51 -0.36 11.92 0.62
N ASN A 52 -0.33 11.04 -0.40
CA ASN A 52 -0.33 11.52 -1.77
C ASN A 52 -1.76 11.76 -2.27
N VAL A 53 -1.92 12.82 -3.04
CA VAL A 53 -3.23 13.24 -3.58
C VAL A 53 -3.11 13.55 -5.07
N HIS A 54 -4.13 13.20 -5.85
CA HIS A 54 -4.21 13.52 -7.28
C HIS A 54 -5.64 13.88 -7.69
N HIS A 55 -6.48 12.90 -7.96
CA HIS A 55 -7.87 13.13 -8.37
C HIS A 55 -8.69 13.69 -7.21
N PHE A 56 -9.42 14.79 -7.44
CA PHE A 56 -10.11 15.54 -6.39
C PHE A 56 -9.20 15.97 -5.23
N SER A 57 -7.93 16.28 -5.52
CA SER A 57 -6.92 16.67 -4.53
C SER A 57 -7.42 17.75 -3.57
N ASN A 58 -8.10 18.77 -4.08
CA ASN A 58 -8.66 19.87 -3.29
C ASN A 58 -9.62 19.39 -2.19
N LEU A 59 -10.42 18.35 -2.46
CA LEU A 59 -11.33 17.78 -1.46
C LEU A 59 -10.58 17.05 -0.36
N VAL A 60 -9.57 16.24 -0.72
CA VAL A 60 -8.73 15.54 0.26
C VAL A 60 -7.94 16.56 1.09
N ILE A 61 -7.31 17.54 0.47
CA ILE A 61 -6.55 18.60 1.15
C ILE A 61 -7.44 19.38 2.11
N SER A 62 -8.66 19.78 1.65
CA SER A 62 -9.62 20.47 2.48
C SER A 62 -10.07 19.63 3.69
N PHE A 63 -10.31 18.32 3.49
CA PHE A 63 -10.64 17.39 4.54
C PHE A 63 -9.52 17.29 5.58
N LEU A 64 -8.27 17.12 5.14
CA LEU A 64 -7.11 17.01 6.02
C LEU A 64 -6.85 18.30 6.82
N ARG A 65 -7.12 19.47 6.22
CA ARG A 65 -6.94 20.76 6.91
C ARG A 65 -8.04 21.09 7.91
N LYS A 66 -9.26 20.58 7.70
CA LYS A 66 -10.42 20.84 8.57
C LYS A 66 -10.45 19.95 9.82
N ASN A 67 -9.77 18.82 9.79
CA ASN A 67 -9.79 17.83 10.86
C ASN A 67 -8.42 17.74 11.54
N ASP A 68 -8.42 17.79 12.86
CA ASP A 68 -7.22 17.51 13.65
C ASP A 68 -7.17 16.01 13.99
N PHE A 69 -6.22 15.31 13.43
CA PHE A 69 -6.00 13.88 13.69
C PHE A 69 -5.04 13.64 14.87
N GLY A 70 -4.47 14.68 15.46
CA GLY A 70 -3.47 14.58 16.53
C GLY A 70 -2.20 13.84 16.10
N ILE A 71 -1.85 13.92 14.82
CA ILE A 71 -0.62 13.40 14.21
C ILE A 71 -0.19 14.32 13.07
N LYS A 72 1.11 14.48 12.87
CA LYS A 72 1.64 15.31 11.80
C LYS A 72 1.40 14.67 10.42
N ILE A 73 0.73 15.41 9.54
CA ILE A 73 0.41 14.98 8.17
C ILE A 73 1.09 15.89 7.16
N HIS A 74 1.79 15.27 6.20
CA HIS A 74 2.35 15.94 5.04
C HIS A 74 1.54 15.55 3.80
N ILE A 75 1.37 16.47 2.87
CA ILE A 75 0.66 16.24 1.61
C ILE A 75 1.66 16.21 0.47
N SER A 76 1.72 15.09 -0.25
CA SER A 76 2.46 14.95 -1.51
C SER A 76 1.47 15.17 -2.66
N ASP A 77 1.47 16.38 -3.22
CA ASP A 77 0.49 16.77 -4.25
C ASP A 77 0.95 16.34 -5.65
N GLU A 78 0.17 15.44 -6.28
CA GLU A 78 0.39 14.93 -7.63
C GLU A 78 -0.62 15.51 -8.64
N THR A 79 -1.29 16.62 -8.33
CA THR A 79 -2.39 17.18 -9.14
C THR A 79 -1.99 17.43 -10.59
N GLU A 80 -0.77 17.89 -10.85
CA GLU A 80 -0.28 18.18 -12.19
C GLU A 80 -0.05 16.93 -13.05
N LYS A 81 0.36 15.80 -12.43
CA LYS A 81 0.71 14.58 -13.15
C LYS A 81 0.53 13.37 -12.24
N LEU A 82 -0.31 12.42 -12.69
CA LEU A 82 -0.41 11.12 -12.01
C LEU A 82 0.88 10.32 -12.21
N LEU A 83 1.55 10.02 -11.11
CA LEU A 83 2.90 9.42 -11.12
C LEU A 83 2.88 7.88 -11.02
N ASP A 84 1.68 7.27 -10.84
CA ASP A 84 1.55 5.87 -10.43
C ASP A 84 2.19 5.63 -9.04
N THR A 85 2.08 4.42 -8.51
CA THR A 85 2.44 4.11 -7.11
C THR A 85 3.94 4.28 -6.82
N GLY A 86 4.81 3.90 -7.75
CA GLY A 86 6.26 4.05 -7.59
C GLY A 86 6.71 5.50 -7.69
N GLY A 87 6.21 6.23 -8.68
CA GLY A 87 6.53 7.65 -8.83
C GLY A 87 5.96 8.52 -7.71
N GLY A 88 4.76 8.17 -7.20
CA GLY A 88 4.18 8.82 -6.02
C GLY A 88 5.06 8.66 -4.78
N LEU A 89 5.58 7.44 -4.55
CA LEU A 89 6.54 7.18 -3.47
C LEU A 89 7.85 7.96 -3.67
N LYS A 90 8.40 7.98 -4.90
CA LYS A 90 9.61 8.75 -5.23
C LYS A 90 9.43 10.23 -4.94
N LYS A 91 8.30 10.82 -5.34
CA LYS A 91 8.00 12.24 -5.04
C LYS A 91 7.91 12.53 -3.55
N ALA A 92 7.44 11.57 -2.77
CA ALA A 92 7.30 11.71 -1.32
C ALA A 92 8.62 11.56 -0.55
N GLU A 93 9.74 11.16 -1.18
CA GLU A 93 11.05 10.93 -0.57
C GLU A 93 11.49 12.09 0.35
N VAL A 94 11.24 13.33 -0.05
CA VAL A 94 11.66 14.54 0.67
C VAL A 94 11.15 14.60 2.12
N TYR A 95 10.09 13.85 2.44
CA TYR A 95 9.51 13.75 3.78
C TYR A 95 10.09 12.61 4.62
N PHE A 96 10.81 11.67 4.00
CA PHE A 96 11.36 10.46 4.63
C PHE A 96 12.86 10.59 4.91
N LYS A 97 13.20 11.58 5.74
CA LYS A 97 14.59 11.77 6.16
C LYS A 97 14.97 10.79 7.27
N GLY A 98 16.20 10.28 7.22
CA GLY A 98 16.75 9.33 8.19
C GLY A 98 16.74 7.89 7.68
N ASN A 99 17.07 6.94 8.57
CA ASN A 99 17.27 5.53 8.22
C ASN A 99 16.17 4.62 8.80
N GLU A 100 15.06 5.21 9.30
CA GLU A 100 13.97 4.42 9.85
C GLU A 100 13.14 3.80 8.73
N PRO A 101 12.69 2.54 8.87
CA PRO A 101 11.77 1.93 7.94
C PRO A 101 10.50 2.75 7.75
N ILE A 102 9.95 2.72 6.56
CA ILE A 102 8.77 3.46 6.15
C ILE A 102 7.64 2.46 5.89
N LEU A 103 6.50 2.66 6.54
CA LEU A 103 5.29 1.88 6.30
C LEU A 103 4.50 2.50 5.15
N ILE A 104 4.11 1.69 4.18
CA ILE A 104 3.23 2.07 3.07
C ILE A 104 1.87 1.40 3.26
N TYR A 105 0.81 2.19 3.12
CA TYR A 105 -0.56 1.75 3.38
C TYR A 105 -1.51 2.28 2.30
N ASN A 106 -2.31 1.41 1.69
CA ASN A 106 -3.34 1.86 0.75
C ASN A 106 -4.56 2.39 1.52
N ALA A 107 -5.03 3.58 1.19
CA ALA A 107 -6.16 4.24 1.86
C ALA A 107 -7.48 3.44 1.85
N ASP A 108 -7.62 2.48 0.92
CA ASP A 108 -8.81 1.66 0.75
C ASP A 108 -8.76 0.31 1.47
N ILE A 109 -7.73 0.08 2.26
CA ILE A 109 -7.58 -1.15 3.05
C ILE A 109 -8.11 -0.92 4.48
N ILE A 110 -8.96 -1.84 4.93
CA ILE A 110 -9.38 -1.97 6.32
C ILE A 110 -8.79 -3.29 6.83
N SER A 111 -7.98 -3.22 7.89
CA SER A 111 -7.31 -4.42 8.42
C SER A 111 -6.98 -4.30 9.90
N ASN A 112 -7.06 -5.43 10.61
CA ASN A 112 -6.55 -5.57 11.98
C ASN A 112 -5.14 -6.19 12.03
N LEU A 113 -4.41 -6.22 10.91
CA LEU A 113 -3.00 -6.60 10.88
C LEU A 113 -2.21 -5.83 11.94
N ASP A 114 -1.46 -6.54 12.77
CA ASP A 114 -0.51 -5.95 13.73
C ASP A 114 0.72 -5.42 12.97
N LEU A 115 0.78 -4.09 12.83
CA LEU A 115 1.85 -3.40 12.11
C LEU A 115 3.18 -3.44 12.87
N ASN A 116 3.14 -3.60 14.20
CA ASN A 116 4.35 -3.76 15.00
C ASN A 116 4.97 -5.15 14.81
N LEU A 117 4.18 -6.20 14.63
CA LEU A 117 4.68 -7.53 14.25
C LEU A 117 5.26 -7.52 12.84
N LEU A 118 4.62 -6.84 11.90
CA LEU A 118 5.14 -6.65 10.55
C LEU A 118 6.51 -5.94 10.59
N LEU A 119 6.63 -4.85 11.37
CA LEU A 119 7.89 -4.13 11.55
C LEU A 119 8.97 -5.00 12.19
N LYS A 120 8.65 -5.73 13.24
CA LYS A 120 9.60 -6.67 13.88
C LYS A 120 10.10 -7.72 12.89
N ASN A 121 9.22 -8.25 12.04
CA ASN A 121 9.61 -9.20 11.00
C ASN A 121 10.53 -8.55 9.96
N HIS A 122 10.19 -7.34 9.50
CA HIS A 122 11.00 -6.57 8.55
C HIS A 122 12.43 -6.36 9.06
N LEU A 123 12.57 -5.88 10.29
CA LEU A 123 13.87 -5.66 10.93
C LEU A 123 14.66 -6.97 11.12
N LYS A 124 13.98 -8.06 11.51
CA LYS A 124 14.61 -9.38 11.68
C LYS A 124 15.16 -9.94 10.37
N THR A 125 14.42 -9.79 9.28
CA THR A 125 14.81 -10.33 7.96
C THR A 125 15.84 -9.46 7.24
N LYS A 126 16.03 -8.21 7.68
CA LYS A 126 16.89 -7.20 7.03
C LYS A 126 16.56 -7.05 5.54
N ALA A 127 15.28 -7.21 5.20
CA ALA A 127 14.81 -7.08 3.83
C ALA A 127 14.76 -5.61 3.41
N LEU A 128 15.02 -5.34 2.13
CA LEU A 128 14.80 -4.01 1.55
C LEU A 128 13.31 -3.65 1.52
N VAL A 129 12.46 -4.66 1.24
CA VAL A 129 11.00 -4.54 1.26
C VAL A 129 10.40 -5.75 1.95
N THR A 130 9.36 -5.55 2.78
CA THR A 130 8.53 -6.62 3.32
C THR A 130 7.08 -6.38 2.94
N LEU A 131 6.53 -7.20 2.05
CA LEU A 131 5.16 -7.14 1.56
C LEU A 131 4.25 -7.94 2.49
N ALA A 132 3.23 -7.32 3.09
CA ALA A 132 2.15 -8.07 3.71
C ALA A 132 1.31 -8.74 2.62
N VAL A 133 1.18 -10.05 2.71
CA VAL A 133 0.49 -10.88 1.73
C VAL A 133 -0.36 -11.92 2.43
N ARG A 134 -1.45 -12.35 1.79
CA ARG A 134 -2.38 -13.29 2.38
C ARG A 134 -2.90 -14.30 1.36
N ASN A 135 -3.35 -15.45 1.85
CA ASN A 135 -4.04 -16.44 1.04
C ASN A 135 -5.50 -15.97 0.84
N ARG A 136 -5.81 -15.45 -0.33
CA ARG A 136 -7.16 -15.08 -0.75
C ARG A 136 -7.31 -15.17 -2.26
N GLU A 137 -8.50 -15.34 -2.76
CA GLU A 137 -8.76 -15.32 -4.19
C GLU A 137 -8.56 -13.93 -4.79
N THR A 138 -7.82 -13.89 -5.88
CA THR A 138 -7.58 -12.70 -6.71
C THR A 138 -7.14 -13.13 -8.11
N GLN A 139 -7.04 -12.18 -9.02
CA GLN A 139 -6.49 -12.43 -10.36
C GLN A 139 -4.95 -12.26 -10.40
N ARG A 140 -4.36 -11.58 -9.42
CA ARG A 140 -2.95 -11.19 -9.42
C ARG A 140 -2.29 -11.65 -8.15
N TYR A 141 -1.24 -12.46 -8.29
CA TYR A 141 -0.49 -13.01 -7.17
C TYR A 141 0.99 -12.67 -7.28
N PHE A 142 1.60 -12.33 -6.17
CA PHE A 142 3.04 -12.46 -6.01
C PHE A 142 3.39 -13.93 -5.73
N LYS A 143 4.56 -14.34 -6.20
CA LYS A 143 5.10 -15.69 -5.98
C LYS A 143 6.31 -15.61 -5.04
N PHE A 144 6.31 -16.45 -4.02
CA PHE A 144 7.35 -16.48 -2.99
C PHE A 144 7.95 -17.88 -2.88
N ASP A 145 9.26 -17.96 -2.72
CA ASP A 145 9.94 -19.23 -2.44
C ASP A 145 9.75 -19.68 -0.97
N GLN A 146 10.35 -20.83 -0.61
CA GLN A 146 10.28 -21.38 0.75
C GLN A 146 10.88 -20.46 1.82
N ASN A 147 11.80 -19.57 1.44
CA ASN A 147 12.39 -18.55 2.30
C ASN A 147 11.59 -17.22 2.31
N LYS A 148 10.37 -17.26 1.76
CA LYS A 148 9.50 -16.09 1.59
C LYS A 148 10.15 -14.96 0.75
N GLN A 149 11.12 -15.28 -0.11
CA GLN A 149 11.72 -14.34 -1.06
C GLN A 149 10.78 -14.17 -2.25
N LEU A 150 10.53 -12.93 -2.67
CA LEU A 150 9.78 -12.64 -3.90
C LEU A 150 10.55 -13.18 -5.11
N VAL A 151 9.91 -14.06 -5.87
CA VAL A 151 10.51 -14.72 -7.06
C VAL A 151 9.76 -14.37 -8.35
N GLY A 152 8.58 -13.77 -8.25
CA GLY A 152 7.83 -13.32 -9.42
C GLY A 152 6.39 -12.94 -9.12
N TRP A 153 5.62 -12.80 -10.19
CA TRP A 153 4.22 -12.41 -10.17
C TRP A 153 3.46 -13.10 -11.32
N ILE A 154 2.18 -13.34 -11.12
CA ILE A 154 1.29 -13.92 -12.13
C ILE A 154 -0.08 -13.26 -12.14
N ASN A 155 -0.65 -13.09 -13.34
CA ASN A 155 -2.05 -12.74 -13.56
C ASN A 155 -2.82 -13.94 -14.09
N LYS A 156 -3.63 -14.55 -13.25
CA LYS A 156 -4.43 -15.75 -13.61
C LYS A 156 -5.45 -15.50 -14.71
N LYS A 157 -5.92 -14.26 -14.87
CA LYS A 157 -6.89 -13.90 -15.90
C LYS A 157 -6.27 -13.85 -17.29
N THR A 158 -5.05 -13.33 -17.39
CA THR A 158 -4.36 -13.10 -18.69
C THR A 158 -3.32 -14.18 -19.00
N GLY A 159 -2.89 -14.95 -17.99
CA GLY A 159 -1.76 -15.86 -18.09
C GLY A 159 -0.40 -15.16 -18.07
N GLU A 160 -0.36 -13.83 -17.96
CA GLU A 160 0.89 -13.06 -17.89
C GLU A 160 1.66 -13.40 -16.62
N SER A 161 2.97 -13.62 -16.75
CA SER A 161 3.88 -13.79 -15.62
C SER A 161 5.10 -12.88 -15.76
N LYS A 162 5.63 -12.43 -14.62
CA LYS A 162 6.88 -11.67 -14.51
C LYS A 162 7.79 -12.42 -13.55
N ILE A 163 8.92 -12.89 -14.06
CA ILE A 163 9.83 -13.78 -13.34
C ILE A 163 11.05 -12.98 -12.87
N SER A 164 11.27 -12.93 -11.56
CA SER A 164 12.42 -12.27 -10.95
C SER A 164 13.55 -13.27 -10.66
N ARG A 165 13.20 -14.51 -10.25
CA ARG A 165 14.15 -15.59 -9.90
C ARG A 165 13.67 -16.90 -10.51
N PRO A 166 14.14 -17.23 -11.73
CA PRO A 166 13.65 -18.39 -12.49
C PRO A 166 13.81 -19.73 -11.74
N GLU A 167 14.90 -19.89 -11.02
CA GLU A 167 15.27 -21.12 -10.29
C GLU A 167 14.23 -21.54 -9.23
N ASN A 168 13.49 -20.57 -8.70
CA ASN A 168 12.51 -20.80 -7.62
C ASN A 168 11.06 -20.55 -8.05
N PHE A 169 10.81 -20.15 -9.29
CA PHE A 169 9.51 -19.67 -9.73
C PHE A 169 8.43 -20.76 -9.76
N GLU A 170 8.74 -21.94 -10.31
CA GLU A 170 7.75 -23.02 -10.49
C GLU A 170 7.25 -23.58 -9.15
N ASN A 171 8.15 -23.77 -8.19
CA ASN A 171 7.86 -24.35 -6.87
C ASN A 171 7.48 -23.30 -5.82
N SER A 172 7.08 -22.10 -6.23
CA SER A 172 6.78 -20.98 -5.35
C SER A 172 5.31 -20.93 -4.93
N ILE A 173 5.04 -20.27 -3.81
CA ILE A 173 3.70 -20.10 -3.24
C ILE A 173 3.11 -18.80 -3.78
N GLU A 174 1.85 -18.87 -4.25
CA GLU A 174 1.09 -17.73 -4.73
C GLU A 174 0.37 -17.05 -3.56
N MET A 175 0.61 -15.75 -3.37
CA MET A 175 0.01 -14.96 -2.31
C MET A 175 -0.51 -13.63 -2.85
N ALA A 176 -1.68 -13.21 -2.39
CA ALA A 176 -2.27 -11.93 -2.75
C ALA A 176 -1.69 -10.80 -1.91
N TYR A 177 -1.33 -9.69 -2.53
CA TYR A 177 -0.87 -8.48 -1.82
C TYR A 177 -2.01 -7.87 -1.00
N SER A 178 -1.69 -7.45 0.22
CA SER A 178 -2.65 -6.91 1.20
C SER A 178 -2.79 -5.38 1.15
N GLY A 179 -2.05 -4.68 0.28
CA GLY A 179 -2.07 -3.22 0.25
C GLY A 179 -1.24 -2.56 1.35
N ILE A 180 -0.41 -3.32 2.07
CA ILE A 180 0.41 -2.88 3.20
C ILE A 180 1.82 -3.44 3.04
N HIS A 181 2.85 -2.62 3.22
CA HIS A 181 4.23 -3.10 3.19
C HIS A 181 5.19 -2.13 3.90
N ILE A 182 6.38 -2.60 4.21
CA ILE A 182 7.46 -1.79 4.80
C ILE A 182 8.65 -1.78 3.86
N ILE A 183 9.27 -0.62 3.73
CA ILE A 183 10.48 -0.40 2.92
C ILE A 183 11.60 0.18 3.78
N GLN A 184 12.84 -0.12 3.40
CA GLN A 184 14.01 0.60 3.88
C GLN A 184 14.24 1.87 3.05
N PRO A 185 14.68 2.99 3.65
CA PRO A 185 14.94 4.25 2.92
C PRO A 185 15.95 4.12 1.78
N GLU A 186 16.87 3.17 1.85
CA GLU A 186 17.85 2.92 0.79
C GLU A 186 17.22 2.60 -0.56
N ILE A 187 15.95 2.22 -0.56
CA ILE A 187 15.19 1.93 -1.80
C ILE A 187 15.12 3.14 -2.73
N PHE A 188 15.11 4.37 -2.19
CA PHE A 188 15.06 5.59 -2.99
C PHE A 188 16.29 5.74 -3.90
N LEU A 189 17.45 5.26 -3.46
CA LEU A 189 18.70 5.26 -4.26
C LEU A 189 18.64 4.30 -5.46
N LEU A 190 17.70 3.36 -5.45
CA LEU A 190 17.53 2.34 -6.48
C LEU A 190 16.38 2.65 -7.44
N MET A 191 15.64 3.73 -7.20
CA MET A 191 14.51 4.11 -8.03
C MET A 191 14.96 4.58 -9.42
N PRO A 192 14.18 4.28 -10.48
CA PRO A 192 14.51 4.70 -11.84
C PRO A 192 14.45 6.23 -11.98
N GLU A 193 15.16 6.76 -12.98
CA GLU A 193 15.14 8.21 -13.26
C GLU A 193 13.75 8.72 -13.66
N THR A 194 12.94 7.88 -14.31
CA THR A 194 11.58 8.23 -14.72
C THR A 194 10.70 8.61 -13.52
N ASP A 195 9.81 9.58 -13.74
CA ASP A 195 8.88 10.04 -12.68
C ASP A 195 7.68 9.10 -12.51
N ARG A 196 7.27 8.41 -13.58
CA ARG A 196 6.06 7.56 -13.56
C ARG A 196 6.40 6.10 -13.75
N PHE A 197 6.15 5.30 -12.72
CA PHE A 197 6.32 3.84 -12.77
C PHE A 197 5.48 3.13 -11.71
N SER A 198 5.21 1.84 -11.98
CA SER A 198 4.52 0.95 -11.05
C SER A 198 5.47 0.49 -9.96
N ILE A 199 5.06 0.59 -8.68
CA ILE A 199 5.82 0.05 -7.56
C ILE A 199 5.93 -1.48 -7.62
N THR A 200 4.92 -2.16 -8.18
CA THR A 200 4.93 -3.62 -8.37
C THR A 200 6.03 -4.02 -9.33
N ASP A 201 6.11 -3.36 -10.49
CA ASP A 201 7.14 -3.67 -11.50
C ASP A 201 8.54 -3.36 -10.98
N PHE A 202 8.67 -2.26 -10.25
CA PHE A 202 9.92 -1.90 -9.60
C PHE A 202 10.36 -2.96 -8.57
N TYR A 203 9.45 -3.44 -7.72
CA TYR A 203 9.79 -4.50 -6.77
C TYR A 203 10.16 -5.83 -7.45
N LEU A 204 9.52 -6.17 -8.55
CA LEU A 204 9.85 -7.36 -9.31
C LEU A 204 11.26 -7.25 -9.96
N GLU A 205 11.63 -6.07 -10.41
CA GLU A 205 12.99 -5.81 -10.91
C GLU A 205 14.02 -5.89 -9.79
N LEU A 206 13.78 -5.21 -8.67
CA LEU A 206 14.65 -5.27 -7.49
C LEU A 206 14.78 -6.69 -6.93
N ALA A 207 13.75 -7.51 -6.97
CA ALA A 207 13.76 -8.86 -6.45
C ALA A 207 14.79 -9.77 -7.15
N LYS A 208 15.27 -9.41 -8.34
CA LYS A 208 16.35 -10.14 -9.05
C LYS A 208 17.65 -10.15 -8.24
N THR A 209 17.94 -9.07 -7.51
CA THR A 209 19.21 -8.88 -6.80
C THR A 209 19.04 -8.55 -5.31
N GLN A 210 17.91 -7.98 -4.92
CA GLN A 210 17.64 -7.51 -3.57
C GLN A 210 16.75 -8.46 -2.78
N SER A 211 16.80 -8.33 -1.44
CA SER A 211 15.93 -9.07 -0.54
C SER A 211 14.57 -8.39 -0.45
N ILE A 212 13.55 -8.99 -1.07
CA ILE A 212 12.14 -8.60 -0.94
C ILE A 212 11.39 -9.79 -0.36
N LYS A 213 10.83 -9.63 0.84
CA LYS A 213 10.22 -10.72 1.60
C LYS A 213 8.70 -10.59 1.68
N GLY A 214 8.03 -11.74 1.75
CA GLY A 214 6.62 -11.83 2.10
C GLY A 214 6.43 -11.99 3.61
N TYR A 215 5.56 -11.17 4.20
CA TYR A 215 4.98 -11.40 5.51
C TYR A 215 3.58 -12.02 5.31
N PHE A 216 3.41 -13.28 5.69
CA PHE A 216 2.15 -14.01 5.46
C PHE A 216 1.19 -13.64 6.59
N ASP A 217 0.26 -12.74 6.25
CA ASP A 217 -0.75 -12.19 7.13
C ASP A 217 -1.93 -13.15 7.26
N ASN A 218 -2.23 -13.53 8.52
CA ASN A 218 -3.37 -14.36 8.89
C ASN A 218 -4.36 -13.59 9.79
N SER A 219 -4.31 -12.24 9.77
CA SER A 219 -5.27 -11.43 10.51
C SER A 219 -6.70 -11.72 10.07
N GLU A 220 -7.65 -11.71 11.02
CA GLU A 220 -9.03 -12.09 10.75
C GLU A 220 -9.76 -11.07 9.88
N LEU A 221 -9.48 -9.78 10.10
CA LEU A 221 -10.09 -8.69 9.34
C LEU A 221 -9.12 -8.14 8.30
N TRP A 222 -9.49 -8.29 7.03
CA TRP A 222 -8.86 -7.59 5.92
C TRP A 222 -9.88 -7.37 4.80
N MET A 223 -10.00 -6.13 4.33
CA MET A 223 -10.90 -5.75 3.24
C MET A 223 -10.21 -4.73 2.33
N ASP A 224 -10.31 -4.94 1.01
CA ASP A 224 -10.06 -3.94 -0.03
C ASP A 224 -11.40 -3.33 -0.43
N VAL A 225 -11.71 -2.15 0.07
CA VAL A 225 -12.98 -1.46 -0.23
C VAL A 225 -12.92 -0.84 -1.62
N GLY A 226 -12.77 -1.71 -2.63
CA GLY A 226 -12.59 -1.34 -4.04
C GLY A 226 -13.82 -1.49 -4.92
N LYS A 227 -14.88 -2.14 -4.42
CA LYS A 227 -16.14 -2.40 -5.15
C LYS A 227 -17.32 -2.11 -4.25
N PRO A 228 -18.53 -1.87 -4.84
CA PRO A 228 -19.74 -1.59 -4.07
C PRO A 228 -20.08 -2.67 -3.03
N GLU A 229 -19.94 -3.96 -3.38
CA GLU A 229 -20.26 -5.06 -2.47
C GLU A 229 -19.34 -5.04 -1.22
N GLN A 230 -18.06 -4.77 -1.42
CA GLN A 230 -17.07 -4.65 -0.34
C GLN A 230 -17.30 -3.41 0.53
N LEU A 231 -17.84 -2.33 -0.06
CA LEU A 231 -18.21 -1.14 0.68
C LEU A 231 -19.40 -1.39 1.60
N GLU A 232 -20.44 -2.08 1.11
CA GLU A 232 -21.61 -2.43 1.93
C GLU A 232 -21.24 -3.40 3.06
N GLU A 233 -20.38 -4.39 2.77
CA GLU A 233 -19.83 -5.28 3.80
C GLU A 233 -19.07 -4.48 4.86
N ALA A 234 -18.20 -3.55 4.45
CA ALA A 234 -17.47 -2.69 5.36
C ALA A 234 -18.40 -1.81 6.21
N ARG A 235 -19.43 -1.22 5.61
CA ARG A 235 -20.44 -0.44 6.35
C ARG A 235 -21.13 -1.27 7.42
N SER A 236 -21.50 -2.51 7.11
CA SER A 236 -22.14 -3.43 8.06
C SER A 236 -21.27 -3.80 9.26
N LEU A 237 -19.94 -3.79 9.10
CA LEU A 237 -19.01 -4.07 10.21
C LEU A 237 -18.87 -2.90 11.19
N PHE A 238 -19.22 -1.69 10.77
CA PHE A 238 -19.02 -0.46 11.56
C PHE A 238 -20.32 0.30 11.85
N SER A 239 -21.47 -0.32 11.57
CA SER A 239 -22.82 0.19 11.89
C SER A 239 -23.20 -0.03 13.36
#